data_50b6731bd997819d416ffaabcf061b7b
#
_entry.id   50b6731bd997819d416ffaabcf061b7b
#
_cell.length_a   1.000
_cell.length_b   1.000
_cell.length_c   1.000
_cell.angle_alpha   90.00
_cell.angle_beta   90.00
_cell.angle_gamma   90.00
#
_symmetry.space_group_name_H-M   'P 1'
#
loop_
_entity.id
_entity.type
_entity.pdbx_description
1 polymer ?
#
loop_
_entity_poly.entity_id
_entity_poly.type
_entity_poly.pdbx_seq_one_letter_code
_entity_poly.pdbx_strand_id
1 'polypeptide(L)'
;MLCLQRVDSLRFGFSNQNPPIVLASRKLQKKAVLMADTPLLLREQQYHQIKAVLARLRMDSAAKVIFLVDKDGQEIASQGELGNLDTTSLASLAAGNVAATGGMAQLIGEKEFPTLSHEGERESIHISVIGRLLLIVVFDERSSLGLVKLRSKQVSHQLSVMVDEISKAEFTDEDTAFAEITDEDIDSLFQ
;
A
#
# COMPACT_ATOMS: atom_id res chain seq x y z
N MET A 1 -61.38 -19.10 -17.17
CA MET A 1 -61.35 -20.51 -16.78
C MET A 1 -60.02 -20.74 -16.04
N LEU A 2 -60.13 -21.06 -14.79
CA LEU A 2 -59.18 -21.33 -13.76
C LEU A 2 -58.06 -22.32 -14.16
N CYS A 3 -56.85 -22.07 -13.72
CA CYS A 3 -56.06 -23.11 -13.06
C CYS A 3 -55.04 -22.47 -12.11
N LEU A 4 -55.39 -22.43 -10.85
CA LEU A 4 -54.46 -22.27 -9.71
C LEU A 4 -53.76 -23.59 -9.52
N GLN A 5 -52.39 -23.60 -9.52
CA GLN A 5 -51.64 -24.69 -8.94
C GLN A 5 -50.73 -24.15 -7.82
N ARG A 6 -51.04 -24.68 -6.70
CA ARG A 6 -50.42 -24.78 -5.39
C ARG A 6 -48.89 -24.91 -5.45
N VAL A 7 -48.20 -24.03 -4.75
CA VAL A 7 -46.74 -24.19 -4.48
C VAL A 7 -46.64 -24.66 -3.01
N ASP A 8 -46.31 -25.93 -2.85
CA ASP A 8 -46.07 -26.56 -1.57
C ASP A 8 -44.76 -26.03 -0.96
N SER A 9 -44.87 -25.74 0.32
CA SER A 9 -43.82 -25.29 1.24
C SER A 9 -42.66 -26.29 1.34
N LEU A 10 -41.49 -25.93 0.79
CA LEU A 10 -40.22 -26.54 1.16
C LEU A 10 -39.61 -25.77 2.33
N ARG A 11 -39.78 -26.25 3.52
CA ARG A 11 -39.03 -25.86 4.72
C ARG A 11 -37.59 -26.35 4.54
N PHE A 12 -36.69 -25.44 4.21
CA PHE A 12 -35.24 -25.65 4.37
C PHE A 12 -34.89 -25.38 5.83
N GLY A 13 -34.61 -26.43 6.58
CA GLY A 13 -34.03 -26.36 7.92
C GLY A 13 -32.59 -25.88 7.81
N PHE A 14 -32.30 -24.62 8.14
CA PHE A 14 -30.96 -24.15 8.36
C PHE A 14 -30.44 -24.70 9.71
N SER A 15 -29.65 -25.78 9.64
CA SER A 15 -28.79 -26.21 10.74
C SER A 15 -27.67 -25.19 10.90
N ASN A 16 -27.70 -24.41 11.96
CA ASN A 16 -26.71 -23.44 12.34
C ASN A 16 -25.50 -24.18 12.98
N GLN A 17 -24.59 -24.71 12.13
CA GLN A 17 -23.28 -25.16 12.57
C GLN A 17 -22.24 -24.25 11.94
N ASN A 18 -21.92 -23.16 12.64
CA ASN A 18 -20.77 -22.32 12.31
C ASN A 18 -19.49 -23.11 12.62
N PRO A 19 -18.62 -23.40 11.62
CA PRO A 19 -17.34 -24.02 11.89
C PRO A 19 -16.39 -22.98 12.54
N PRO A 20 -15.43 -23.42 13.38
CA PRO A 20 -14.53 -22.55 14.16
C PRO A 20 -13.53 -21.71 13.31
N ILE A 21 -13.62 -21.80 11.99
CA ILE A 21 -12.72 -21.11 11.05
C ILE A 21 -12.96 -19.57 10.98
N VAL A 22 -14.17 -19.11 11.35
CA VAL A 22 -14.52 -17.68 11.26
C VAL A 22 -13.80 -16.82 12.31
N LEU A 23 -13.46 -17.38 13.47
CA LEU A 23 -12.76 -16.66 14.55
C LEU A 23 -11.27 -16.44 14.26
N ALA A 24 -10.63 -17.41 13.59
CA ALA A 24 -9.23 -17.30 13.19
C ALA A 24 -9.05 -16.24 12.06
N SER A 25 -10.00 -16.16 11.13
CA SER A 25 -9.96 -15.19 10.05
C SER A 25 -10.16 -13.74 10.55
N ARG A 26 -11.03 -13.53 11.54
CA ARG A 26 -11.26 -12.21 12.16
C ARG A 26 -10.04 -11.70 12.96
N LYS A 27 -9.30 -12.59 13.65
CA LYS A 27 -8.05 -12.23 14.34
C LYS A 27 -6.94 -11.87 13.35
N LEU A 28 -6.81 -12.62 12.26
CA LEU A 28 -5.85 -12.34 11.19
C LEU A 28 -6.20 -11.04 10.43
N GLN A 29 -7.49 -10.79 10.17
CA GLN A 29 -7.94 -9.54 9.57
C GLN A 29 -7.74 -8.33 10.49
N LYS A 30 -8.02 -8.44 11.80
CA LYS A 30 -7.71 -7.37 12.76
C LYS A 30 -6.22 -7.11 12.87
N LYS A 31 -5.38 -8.15 12.87
CA LYS A 31 -3.92 -8.00 12.90
C LYS A 31 -3.40 -7.34 11.60
N ALA A 32 -3.96 -7.69 10.44
CA ALA A 32 -3.62 -7.05 9.16
C ALA A 32 -4.04 -5.58 9.07
N VAL A 33 -5.16 -5.19 9.69
CA VAL A 33 -5.62 -3.79 9.74
C VAL A 33 -4.77 -2.95 10.70
N LEU A 34 -4.37 -3.49 11.86
CA LEU A 34 -3.45 -2.79 12.78
C LEU A 34 -2.05 -2.58 12.17
N MET A 35 -1.61 -3.47 11.27
CA MET A 35 -0.31 -3.39 10.60
C MET A 35 -0.27 -2.33 9.49
N ALA A 36 -1.41 -1.85 9.00
CA ALA A 36 -1.47 -0.84 7.95
C ALA A 36 -1.16 0.58 8.44
N ASP A 37 -1.35 0.85 9.72
CA ASP A 37 -1.27 2.19 10.31
C ASP A 37 0.06 2.48 11.03
N THR A 38 1.02 1.53 11.05
CA THR A 38 2.33 1.78 11.68
C THR A 38 3.26 2.51 10.69
N PRO A 39 3.82 3.67 11.04
CA PRO A 39 4.78 4.35 10.18
C PRO A 39 5.99 3.45 9.90
N LEU A 40 6.48 3.47 8.67
CA LEU A 40 7.63 2.65 8.26
C LEU A 40 8.90 3.23 8.87
N LEU A 41 9.47 2.54 9.86
CA LEU A 41 10.73 2.93 10.49
C LEU A 41 11.90 2.42 9.64
N LEU A 42 12.51 3.32 8.88
CA LEU A 42 13.64 3.01 8.00
C LEU A 42 14.96 3.19 8.73
N ARG A 43 15.78 2.15 8.74
CA ARG A 43 17.20 2.27 9.11
C ARG A 43 17.96 2.99 7.98
N GLU A 44 19.02 3.70 8.33
CA GLU A 44 19.80 4.51 7.37
C GLU A 44 20.26 3.70 6.15
N GLN A 45 20.69 2.46 6.33
CA GLN A 45 21.09 1.57 5.23
C GLN A 45 19.94 1.26 4.27
N GLN A 46 18.73 1.00 4.79
CA GLN A 46 17.53 0.71 4.00
C GLN A 46 17.11 1.93 3.20
N TYR A 47 17.16 3.11 3.81
CA TYR A 47 16.88 4.38 3.15
C TYR A 47 17.85 4.61 1.96
N HIS A 48 19.15 4.38 2.16
CA HIS A 48 20.14 4.51 1.09
C HIS A 48 19.92 3.50 -0.04
N GLN A 49 19.53 2.26 0.27
CA GLN A 49 19.21 1.25 -0.73
C GLN A 49 17.99 1.65 -1.55
N ILE A 50 16.91 2.12 -0.91
CA ILE A 50 15.71 2.64 -1.61
C ILE A 50 16.10 3.80 -2.53
N LYS A 51 16.86 4.77 -2.03
CA LYS A 51 17.33 5.92 -2.85
C LYS A 51 18.13 5.48 -4.06
N ALA A 52 19.00 4.48 -3.94
CA ALA A 52 19.76 3.94 -5.06
C ALA A 52 18.86 3.29 -6.12
N VAL A 53 17.83 2.56 -5.70
CA VAL A 53 16.82 1.97 -6.59
C VAL A 53 16.04 3.06 -7.34
N LEU A 54 15.59 4.10 -6.62
CA LEU A 54 14.87 5.23 -7.25
C LEU A 54 15.75 6.02 -8.20
N ALA A 55 17.03 6.24 -7.86
CA ALA A 55 17.99 6.92 -8.74
C ALA A 55 18.20 6.14 -10.04
N ARG A 56 18.35 4.83 -9.97
CA ARG A 56 18.46 3.97 -11.15
C ARG A 56 17.19 4.00 -11.99
N LEU A 57 16.00 3.87 -11.35
CA LEU A 57 14.72 3.95 -12.05
C LEU A 57 14.58 5.29 -12.79
N ARG A 58 14.98 6.39 -12.16
CA ARG A 58 14.92 7.71 -12.78
C ARG A 58 15.75 7.77 -14.06
N MET A 59 16.98 7.25 -14.03
CA MET A 59 17.85 7.21 -15.22
C MET A 59 17.28 6.29 -16.31
N ASP A 60 16.85 5.09 -15.92
CA ASP A 60 16.35 4.07 -16.85
C ASP A 60 15.01 4.45 -17.51
N SER A 61 14.22 5.27 -16.86
CA SER A 61 12.92 5.75 -17.36
C SER A 61 12.97 7.17 -17.93
N ALA A 62 14.09 7.86 -17.86
CA ALA A 62 14.22 9.28 -18.19
C ALA A 62 13.18 10.16 -17.49
N ALA A 63 12.81 9.78 -16.25
CA ALA A 63 11.84 10.52 -15.46
C ALA A 63 12.43 11.82 -14.90
N LYS A 64 11.58 12.83 -14.76
CA LYS A 64 11.96 14.13 -14.16
C LYS A 64 12.18 13.94 -12.65
N VAL A 65 11.22 13.35 -11.97
CA VAL A 65 11.28 13.10 -10.54
C VAL A 65 10.50 11.83 -10.16
N ILE A 66 10.96 11.15 -9.14
CA ILE A 66 10.34 9.94 -8.60
C ILE A 66 10.19 10.09 -7.10
N PHE A 67 9.02 9.70 -6.60
CA PHE A 67 8.70 9.65 -5.18
C PHE A 67 8.30 8.24 -4.78
N LEU A 68 8.69 7.84 -3.60
CA LEU A 68 8.14 6.70 -2.90
C LEU A 68 7.41 7.25 -1.67
N VAL A 69 6.13 6.99 -1.58
CA VAL A 69 5.27 7.45 -0.49
C VAL A 69 4.49 6.28 0.09
N ASP A 70 4.00 6.39 1.31
CA ASP A 70 3.06 5.41 1.86
C ASP A 70 1.62 5.71 1.42
N LYS A 71 0.69 4.83 1.77
CA LYS A 71 -0.75 5.01 1.45
C LYS A 71 -1.40 6.18 2.20
N ASP A 72 -0.75 6.70 3.26
CA ASP A 72 -1.21 7.86 4.02
C ASP A 72 -0.70 9.17 3.42
N GLY A 73 0.12 9.09 2.37
CA GLY A 73 0.67 10.24 1.66
C GLY A 73 1.94 10.81 2.27
N GLN A 74 2.61 10.06 3.15
CA GLN A 74 3.90 10.46 3.71
C GLN A 74 5.04 10.09 2.75
N GLU A 75 5.89 11.06 2.41
CA GLU A 75 7.07 10.82 1.58
C GLU A 75 8.11 9.99 2.34
N ILE A 76 8.55 8.89 1.75
CA ILE A 76 9.61 8.02 2.27
C ILE A 76 10.95 8.39 1.65
N ALA A 77 10.97 8.56 0.33
CA ALA A 77 12.16 8.95 -0.40
C ALA A 77 11.80 9.58 -1.74
N SER A 78 12.66 10.47 -2.22
CA SER A 78 12.52 11.07 -3.55
C SER A 78 13.86 11.14 -4.29
N GLN A 79 13.79 11.21 -5.63
CA GLN A 79 14.93 11.37 -6.53
C GLN A 79 14.54 12.19 -7.75
N GLY A 80 15.32 13.22 -8.05
CA GLY A 80 15.20 13.99 -9.28
C GLY A 80 15.14 15.50 -9.09
N GLU A 81 14.58 16.18 -10.09
CA GLU A 81 14.49 17.63 -10.17
C GLU A 81 13.22 18.12 -9.48
N LEU A 82 13.29 18.37 -8.17
CA LEU A 82 12.14 18.81 -7.39
C LEU A 82 11.69 20.23 -7.75
N GLY A 83 12.64 21.13 -8.04
CA GLY A 83 12.31 22.52 -8.38
C GLY A 83 11.40 23.19 -7.37
N ASN A 84 10.28 23.75 -7.84
CA ASN A 84 9.22 24.34 -7.02
C ASN A 84 8.05 23.37 -6.79
N LEU A 85 8.24 22.06 -7.00
CA LEU A 85 7.19 21.07 -6.82
C LEU A 85 6.89 20.88 -5.34
N ASP A 86 5.65 21.10 -4.95
CA ASP A 86 5.17 20.79 -3.60
C ASP A 86 4.98 19.26 -3.49
N THR A 87 6.03 18.60 -3.01
CA THR A 87 6.09 17.14 -2.91
C THR A 87 5.10 16.60 -1.90
N THR A 88 4.88 17.33 -0.79
CA THR A 88 3.95 16.93 0.27
C THR A 88 2.51 16.94 -0.23
N SER A 89 2.11 18.01 -0.91
CA SER A 89 0.77 18.09 -1.52
C SER A 89 0.59 17.02 -2.59
N LEU A 90 1.59 16.80 -3.44
CA LEU A 90 1.52 15.76 -4.49
C LEU A 90 1.38 14.35 -3.88
N ALA A 91 2.16 14.04 -2.84
CA ALA A 91 2.11 12.77 -2.14
C ALA A 91 0.72 12.51 -1.53
N SER A 92 0.18 13.49 -0.80
CA SER A 92 -1.15 13.41 -0.18
C SER A 92 -2.28 13.26 -1.22
N LEU A 93 -2.21 14.04 -2.31
CA LEU A 93 -3.20 13.95 -3.39
C LEU A 93 -3.13 12.63 -4.15
N ALA A 94 -1.92 12.09 -4.36
CA ALA A 94 -1.73 10.78 -4.99
C ALA A 94 -2.30 9.65 -4.12
N ALA A 95 -2.08 9.69 -2.81
CA ALA A 95 -2.65 8.73 -1.86
C ALA A 95 -4.18 8.80 -1.85
N GLY A 96 -4.75 10.01 -1.80
CA GLY A 96 -6.20 10.23 -1.89
C GLY A 96 -6.80 9.73 -3.21
N ASN A 97 -6.10 9.92 -4.34
CA ASN A 97 -6.51 9.42 -5.64
C ASN A 97 -6.55 7.88 -5.68
N VAL A 98 -5.50 7.22 -5.17
CA VAL A 98 -5.46 5.75 -5.07
C VAL A 98 -6.60 5.23 -4.19
N ALA A 99 -6.85 5.85 -3.04
CA ALA A 99 -7.95 5.49 -2.15
C ALA A 99 -9.32 5.63 -2.82
N ALA A 100 -9.56 6.75 -3.52
CA ALA A 100 -10.81 7.01 -4.24
C ALA A 100 -11.02 6.00 -5.38
N THR A 101 -9.99 5.70 -6.16
CA THR A 101 -10.07 4.74 -7.27
C THR A 101 -10.18 3.29 -6.80
N GLY A 102 -9.72 2.96 -5.58
CA GLY A 102 -9.97 1.68 -4.94
C GLY A 102 -11.45 1.38 -4.74
N GLY A 103 -12.25 2.40 -4.36
CA GLY A 103 -13.71 2.30 -4.31
C GLY A 103 -14.32 2.01 -5.70
N MET A 104 -13.82 2.62 -6.75
CA MET A 104 -14.26 2.35 -8.13
C MET A 104 -13.92 0.92 -8.57
N ALA A 105 -12.74 0.41 -8.22
CA ALA A 105 -12.32 -0.96 -8.52
C ALA A 105 -13.32 -1.97 -7.93
N GLN A 106 -13.73 -1.80 -6.68
CA GLN A 106 -14.69 -2.67 -6.02
C GLN A 106 -16.05 -2.73 -6.73
N LEU A 107 -16.52 -1.60 -7.32
CA LEU A 107 -17.78 -1.56 -8.07
C LEU A 107 -17.77 -2.42 -9.32
N ILE A 108 -16.60 -2.68 -9.89
CA ILE A 108 -16.44 -3.53 -11.09
C ILE A 108 -15.89 -4.93 -10.76
N GLY A 109 -15.80 -5.27 -9.45
CA GLY A 109 -15.35 -6.58 -8.98
C GLY A 109 -13.84 -6.75 -8.92
N GLU A 110 -13.07 -5.67 -9.07
CA GLU A 110 -11.62 -5.65 -8.88
C GLU A 110 -11.26 -5.36 -7.42
N LYS A 111 -10.13 -5.85 -6.96
CA LYS A 111 -9.64 -5.60 -5.60
C LYS A 111 -9.11 -4.18 -5.45
N GLU A 112 -8.26 -3.77 -6.37
CA GLU A 112 -7.68 -2.43 -6.48
C GLU A 112 -7.11 -2.23 -7.89
N PHE A 113 -6.88 -0.99 -8.29
CA PHE A 113 -6.13 -0.71 -9.51
C PHE A 113 -4.63 -0.67 -9.17
N PRO A 114 -3.81 -1.56 -9.75
CA PRO A 114 -2.38 -1.62 -9.44
C PRO A 114 -1.61 -0.43 -9.99
N THR A 115 -2.16 0.28 -10.97
CA THR A 115 -1.54 1.46 -11.59
C THR A 115 -2.58 2.50 -12.00
N LEU A 116 -2.19 3.79 -11.84
CA LEU A 116 -2.94 4.93 -12.37
C LEU A 116 -2.00 5.78 -13.21
N SER A 117 -2.54 6.46 -14.22
CA SER A 117 -1.75 7.36 -15.08
C SER A 117 -2.57 8.59 -15.43
N HIS A 118 -1.95 9.75 -15.30
CA HIS A 118 -2.52 11.05 -15.66
C HIS A 118 -1.62 11.70 -16.69
N GLU A 119 -2.16 11.95 -17.87
CA GLU A 119 -1.45 12.58 -18.97
C GLU A 119 -1.83 14.05 -19.06
N GLY A 120 -0.86 14.94 -18.89
CA GLY A 120 -1.00 16.38 -19.07
C GLY A 120 -0.35 16.84 -20.38
N GLU A 121 -0.46 18.13 -20.67
CA GLU A 121 0.12 18.71 -21.89
C GLU A 121 1.66 18.71 -21.91
N ARG A 122 2.29 18.89 -20.75
CA ARG A 122 3.74 18.99 -20.62
C ARG A 122 4.34 17.89 -19.75
N GLU A 123 3.63 17.55 -18.69
CA GLU A 123 4.08 16.58 -17.71
C GLU A 123 2.99 15.54 -17.44
N SER A 124 3.41 14.34 -17.21
CA SER A 124 2.52 13.21 -16.90
C SER A 124 2.94 12.55 -15.60
N ILE A 125 1.99 11.92 -14.93
CA ILE A 125 2.21 11.21 -13.68
C ILE A 125 1.79 9.76 -13.86
N HIS A 126 2.69 8.84 -13.46
CA HIS A 126 2.38 7.43 -13.34
C HIS A 126 2.52 6.99 -11.89
N ILE A 127 1.48 6.38 -11.33
CA ILE A 127 1.43 5.87 -9.97
C ILE A 127 1.35 4.35 -10.03
N SER A 128 2.22 3.66 -9.31
CA SER A 128 2.19 2.20 -9.12
C SER A 128 1.96 1.88 -7.65
N VAL A 129 0.95 1.06 -7.37
CA VAL A 129 0.64 0.59 -6.01
C VAL A 129 1.50 -0.65 -5.71
N ILE A 130 2.31 -0.60 -4.65
CA ILE A 130 3.26 -1.64 -4.25
C ILE A 130 2.98 -2.00 -2.79
N GLY A 131 2.02 -2.90 -2.54
CA GLY A 131 1.61 -3.23 -1.18
C GLY A 131 1.07 -2.01 -0.45
N ARG A 132 1.78 -1.56 0.61
CA ARG A 132 1.45 -0.35 1.37
C ARG A 132 2.07 0.94 0.80
N LEU A 133 2.86 0.84 -0.27
CA LEU A 133 3.57 1.97 -0.86
C LEU A 133 3.00 2.38 -2.21
N LEU A 134 3.24 3.63 -2.55
CA LEU A 134 2.96 4.24 -3.85
C LEU A 134 4.27 4.71 -4.47
N LEU A 135 4.58 4.22 -5.64
CA LEU A 135 5.67 4.71 -6.47
C LEU A 135 5.10 5.71 -7.47
N ILE A 136 5.45 6.98 -7.31
CA ILE A 136 4.97 8.09 -8.14
C ILE A 136 6.11 8.52 -9.05
N VAL A 137 5.88 8.48 -10.36
CA VAL A 137 6.84 8.88 -11.39
C VAL A 137 6.27 10.04 -12.18
N VAL A 138 6.93 11.20 -12.09
CA VAL A 138 6.63 12.38 -12.91
C VAL A 138 7.61 12.42 -14.09
N PHE A 139 7.08 12.54 -15.28
CA PHE A 139 7.87 12.54 -16.52
C PHE A 139 7.31 13.51 -17.55
N ASP A 140 8.13 13.93 -18.47
CA ASP A 140 7.82 14.85 -19.56
C ASP A 140 8.11 14.21 -20.93
N GLU A 141 8.24 15.02 -21.96
CA GLU A 141 8.52 14.60 -23.34
C GLU A 141 9.84 13.80 -23.54
N ARG A 142 10.75 13.83 -22.53
CA ARG A 142 12.00 13.04 -22.52
C ARG A 142 11.73 11.55 -22.35
N SER A 143 10.52 11.18 -21.91
CA SER A 143 10.12 9.81 -21.66
C SER A 143 8.77 9.50 -22.31
N SER A 144 8.30 8.26 -22.12
CA SER A 144 6.97 7.82 -22.55
C SER A 144 6.29 6.99 -21.47
N LEU A 145 4.96 7.02 -21.45
CA LEU A 145 4.17 6.21 -20.51
C LEU A 145 4.51 4.72 -20.59
N GLY A 146 4.76 4.21 -21.80
CA GLY A 146 5.14 2.81 -22.00
C GLY A 146 6.48 2.46 -21.35
N LEU A 147 7.50 3.31 -21.49
CA LEU A 147 8.80 3.14 -20.86
C LEU A 147 8.70 3.23 -19.33
N VAL A 148 7.98 4.25 -18.83
CA VAL A 148 7.76 4.45 -17.40
C VAL A 148 7.04 3.23 -16.78
N LYS A 149 5.96 2.75 -17.39
CA LYS A 149 5.24 1.55 -16.95
C LYS A 149 6.14 0.31 -16.89
N LEU A 150 6.93 0.09 -17.94
CA LEU A 150 7.85 -1.05 -18.02
C LEU A 150 8.89 -0.99 -16.89
N ARG A 151 9.54 0.14 -16.71
CA ARG A 151 10.59 0.32 -15.70
C ARG A 151 10.04 0.31 -14.27
N SER A 152 8.89 0.95 -14.03
CA SER A 152 8.21 0.90 -12.74
C SER A 152 7.84 -0.54 -12.35
N LYS A 153 7.32 -1.34 -13.29
CA LYS A 153 7.00 -2.76 -13.05
C LYS A 153 8.24 -3.58 -12.66
N GLN A 154 9.39 -3.34 -13.30
CA GLN A 154 10.64 -4.04 -12.98
C GLN A 154 11.11 -3.74 -11.55
N VAL A 155 10.99 -2.49 -11.13
CA VAL A 155 11.42 -2.01 -9.80
C VAL A 155 10.41 -2.35 -8.71
N SER A 156 9.11 -2.43 -9.02
CA SER A 156 8.05 -2.72 -8.06
C SER A 156 8.29 -4.00 -7.27
N HIS A 157 8.75 -5.07 -7.93
CA HIS A 157 9.05 -6.33 -7.25
C HIS A 157 10.23 -6.17 -6.27
N GLN A 158 11.29 -5.47 -6.66
CA GLN A 158 12.44 -5.23 -5.80
C GLN A 158 12.04 -4.39 -4.57
N LEU A 159 11.27 -3.32 -4.77
CA LEU A 159 10.77 -2.49 -3.68
C LEU A 159 9.84 -3.26 -2.74
N SER A 160 8.95 -4.11 -3.28
CA SER A 160 8.07 -4.95 -2.45
C SER A 160 8.86 -5.85 -1.50
N VAL A 161 9.88 -6.54 -2.02
CA VAL A 161 10.73 -7.42 -1.19
C VAL A 161 11.45 -6.63 -0.10
N MET A 162 12.04 -5.47 -0.44
CA MET A 162 12.72 -4.61 0.53
C MET A 162 11.81 -4.14 1.65
N VAL A 163 10.58 -3.74 1.32
CA VAL A 163 9.59 -3.26 2.29
C VAL A 163 9.07 -4.39 3.16
N ASP A 164 8.84 -5.56 2.60
CA ASP A 164 8.43 -6.75 3.36
C ASP A 164 9.51 -7.18 4.37
N GLU A 165 10.79 -7.05 4.02
CA GLU A 165 11.91 -7.30 4.92
C GLU A 165 11.99 -6.27 6.05
N ILE A 166 11.76 -4.98 5.74
CA ILE A 166 11.74 -3.89 6.72
C ILE A 166 10.60 -4.13 7.72
N SER A 167 9.40 -4.38 7.24
CA SER A 167 8.23 -4.63 8.09
C SER A 167 8.40 -5.86 9.00
N LYS A 168 9.07 -6.91 8.53
CA LYS A 168 9.37 -8.09 9.37
C LYS A 168 10.39 -7.79 10.47
N ALA A 169 11.40 -6.97 10.19
CA ALA A 169 12.42 -6.60 11.16
C ALA A 169 11.84 -5.73 12.30
N GLU A 170 10.87 -4.86 12.00
CA GLU A 170 10.18 -4.05 13.01
C GLU A 170 9.46 -4.92 14.05
N PHE A 171 8.77 -5.99 13.61
CA PHE A 171 8.04 -6.88 14.52
C PHE A 171 8.93 -7.66 15.48
N THR A 172 10.16 -7.99 15.09
CA THR A 172 11.08 -8.70 15.97
C THR A 172 11.68 -7.79 17.04
N ASP A 173 11.87 -6.51 16.75
CA ASP A 173 12.42 -5.53 17.70
C ASP A 173 11.35 -5.07 18.72
N GLU A 174 10.08 -4.93 18.33
CA GLU A 174 8.97 -4.59 19.25
C GLU A 174 8.63 -5.74 20.21
N ASP A 175 8.58 -6.97 19.73
CA ASP A 175 8.32 -8.14 20.58
C ASP A 175 9.41 -8.33 21.67
N THR A 176 10.65 -7.93 21.40
CA THR A 176 11.74 -7.96 22.39
C THR A 176 11.69 -6.78 23.36
N ALA A 177 11.29 -5.60 22.93
CA ALA A 177 11.19 -4.42 23.78
C ALA A 177 10.06 -4.52 24.83
N PHE A 178 8.93 -5.14 24.45
CA PHE A 178 7.83 -5.38 25.40
C PHE A 178 8.03 -6.62 26.29
N ALA A 179 8.87 -7.57 25.89
CA ALA A 179 9.20 -8.74 26.71
C ALA A 179 10.08 -8.40 27.92
N GLU A 180 10.74 -7.24 27.94
CA GLU A 180 11.59 -6.80 29.05
C GLU A 180 10.82 -6.00 30.12
N ILE A 181 9.57 -5.57 29.86
CA ILE A 181 8.75 -4.87 30.87
C ILE A 181 8.00 -5.92 31.70
N THR A 182 8.40 -6.06 32.95
CA THR A 182 7.74 -6.97 33.89
C THR A 182 6.62 -6.26 34.65
N ASP A 183 5.67 -7.05 35.22
CA ASP A 183 4.60 -6.51 36.09
C ASP A 183 5.19 -5.75 37.29
N GLU A 184 6.39 -6.13 37.77
CA GLU A 184 7.14 -5.46 38.85
C GLU A 184 7.63 -4.06 38.44
N ASP A 185 8.01 -3.87 37.16
CA ASP A 185 8.40 -2.57 36.61
C ASP A 185 7.20 -1.61 36.56
N ILE A 186 6.02 -2.13 36.21
CA ILE A 186 4.78 -1.36 36.19
C ILE A 186 4.38 -0.94 37.60
N ASP A 187 4.42 -1.85 38.56
CA ASP A 187 4.07 -1.55 39.97
C ASP A 187 5.02 -0.52 40.60
N SER A 188 6.27 -0.49 40.17
CA SER A 188 7.27 0.50 40.66
C SER A 188 6.99 1.93 40.21
N LEU A 189 6.21 2.12 39.12
CA LEU A 189 5.85 3.45 38.60
C LEU A 189 4.73 4.12 39.40
N PHE A 190 4.00 3.35 40.23
CA PHE A 190 2.83 3.84 40.99
C PHE A 190 3.07 3.93 42.50
N GLN A 191 4.32 3.74 42.98
CA GLN A 191 4.76 3.98 44.33
C GLN A 191 5.45 5.35 44.47
#